data_ec770a5e3bfa1b6a9e2f23d259b864d7
#
_entry.id   ec770a5e3bfa1b6a9e2f23d259b864d7
#
_cell.length_a   1.000
_cell.length_b   1.000
_cell.length_c   1.000
_cell.angle_alpha   90.00
_cell.angle_beta   90.00
_cell.angle_gamma   90.00
#
_symmetry.space_group_name_H-M   'P 1'
#
loop_
_entity.id
_entity.type
_entity.pdbx_description
1 polymer ?
#
loop_
_entity_poly.entity_id
_entity_poly.type
_entity_poly.pdbx_seq_one_letter_code
_entity_poly.pdbx_strand_id
1 'polypeptide(L)'
;MGMKSNGGYFLGTKGRPYSGDAKLMGKKEAFLEYIARRKDIDINGYYDVIARGTSTYIQIENKGETHSIDWRVTAKIIRNSKGYKGQAIRLMSCNTGAITNGFAQNLANKLGVPVSAPTHYLFVYKNGNYFVEGSNDGGITPNGIKGSFKTFYPNRRKTK
;
A
#
# COMPACT_ATOMS: atom_id res chain seq x y z
N MET A 1 -2.58 -17.11 -3.94
CA MET A 1 -2.46 -16.58 -3.75
C MET A 1 -3.14 -15.94 -3.04
N GLY A 2 -3.22 -15.82 -2.45
CA GLY A 2 -3.63 -15.27 -1.74
C GLY A 2 -4.68 -14.48 -1.76
N MET A 3 -4.83 -13.59 -1.65
CA MET A 3 -5.80 -12.81 -1.71
C MET A 3 -6.40 -12.70 -2.81
N LYS A 4 -5.99 -13.33 -3.64
CA LYS A 4 -6.39 -13.17 -4.75
C LYS A 4 -7.70 -12.94 -5.00
N SER A 5 -8.42 -13.58 -4.59
CA SER A 5 -9.71 -13.46 -5.02
C SER A 5 -10.32 -12.20 -4.60
N ASN A 6 -9.69 -11.47 -3.84
CA ASN A 6 -10.32 -10.40 -3.33
C ASN A 6 -10.01 -9.15 -3.88
N GLY A 7 -9.43 -9.15 -4.95
CA GLY A 7 -9.46 -8.00 -5.54
C GLY A 7 -8.53 -6.99 -5.49
N GLY A 8 -8.78 -5.82 -5.39
CA GLY A 8 -7.94 -4.69 -5.60
C GLY A 8 -6.68 -4.53 -4.79
N TYR A 9 -6.20 -5.55 -4.17
CA TYR A 9 -5.00 -5.44 -3.41
C TYR A 9 -4.15 -6.70 -3.49
N PHE A 10 -2.89 -6.59 -3.13
CA PHE A 10 -2.00 -7.71 -3.10
C PHE A 10 -1.18 -7.61 -1.85
N LEU A 11 -1.05 -8.70 -1.15
CA LEU A 11 -0.29 -8.74 0.07
C LEU A 11 0.85 -9.71 -0.06
N GLY A 12 1.99 -9.32 0.43
CA GLY A 12 3.11 -10.24 0.50
C GLY A 12 4.42 -9.67 0.06
N THR A 13 5.47 -10.08 0.69
CA THR A 13 6.76 -9.57 0.37
C THR A 13 7.31 -10.19 -0.89
N LYS A 14 6.94 -11.41 -1.19
CA LYS A 14 7.45 -11.98 -2.38
C LYS A 14 6.72 -11.49 -3.55
N GLY A 15 5.96 -10.51 -3.32
CA GLY A 15 5.57 -9.70 -4.35
C GLY A 15 4.89 -10.16 -5.53
N ARG A 16 3.98 -11.07 -5.49
CA ARG A 16 3.34 -11.32 -6.63
C ARG A 16 2.06 -10.69 -6.58
N PRO A 17 1.76 -9.69 -7.36
CA PRO A 17 0.49 -9.01 -7.37
C PRO A 17 -0.58 -9.97 -7.79
N TYR A 18 -1.75 -9.75 -7.31
CA TYR A 18 -2.83 -10.54 -7.69
C TYR A 18 -3.33 -10.05 -9.00
N SER A 19 -3.05 -10.78 -10.01
CA SER A 19 -3.32 -10.32 -11.34
C SER A 19 -4.78 -10.10 -11.67
N GLY A 20 -5.66 -10.73 -10.95
CA GLY A 20 -7.05 -10.54 -11.28
C GLY A 20 -7.54 -9.14 -11.06
N ASP A 21 -6.81 -8.37 -10.29
CA ASP A 21 -7.23 -7.05 -10.01
C ASP A 21 -7.08 -6.11 -11.14
N ALA A 22 -6.13 -6.36 -11.96
CA ALA A 22 -5.82 -5.46 -13.00
C ALA A 22 -7.00 -5.09 -13.82
N LYS A 23 -7.75 -6.03 -14.29
CA LYS A 23 -8.81 -5.71 -15.13
C LYS A 23 -9.87 -4.96 -14.44
N LEU A 24 -9.99 -5.02 -13.19
CA LEU A 24 -11.02 -4.33 -12.53
C LEU A 24 -10.74 -2.87 -12.36
N MET A 25 -9.52 -2.46 -12.50
CA MET A 25 -9.16 -1.09 -12.31
C MET A 25 -9.08 -0.32 -13.60
N GLY A 26 -9.40 -0.92 -14.69
CA GLY A 26 -9.43 -0.27 -15.94
C GLY A 26 -8.06 0.25 -16.30
N LYS A 27 -7.97 1.46 -16.79
CA LYS A 27 -6.74 1.92 -17.18
C LYS A 27 -5.78 2.02 -16.10
N LYS A 28 -6.21 1.99 -14.90
CA LYS A 28 -5.30 2.11 -13.86
C LYS A 28 -4.63 0.87 -13.54
N GLU A 29 -5.02 -0.20 -14.16
CA GLU A 29 -4.39 -1.41 -13.93
C GLU A 29 -2.98 -1.37 -14.24
N ALA A 30 -2.51 -0.45 -14.98
CA ALA A 30 -1.11 -0.35 -15.29
C ALA A 30 -0.27 -0.21 -14.01
N PHE A 31 -0.83 0.44 -13.00
CA PHE A 31 -0.11 0.58 -11.75
C PHE A 31 0.22 -0.79 -11.17
N LEU A 32 -0.77 -1.66 -11.09
CA LEU A 32 -0.56 -2.97 -10.51
C LEU A 32 0.43 -3.80 -11.31
N GLU A 33 0.30 -3.75 -12.61
CA GLU A 33 1.19 -4.48 -13.47
C GLU A 33 2.62 -3.99 -13.37
N TYR A 34 2.81 -2.68 -13.34
CA TYR A 34 4.14 -2.12 -13.30
C TYR A 34 4.81 -2.30 -11.93
N ILE A 35 4.05 -2.08 -10.84
CA ILE A 35 4.64 -2.19 -9.52
C ILE A 35 5.06 -3.63 -9.22
N ALA A 36 4.44 -4.59 -9.92
CA ALA A 36 4.81 -5.97 -9.78
C ALA A 36 6.24 -6.22 -10.23
N ARG A 37 6.75 -5.34 -11.07
CA ARG A 37 8.09 -5.49 -11.63
C ARG A 37 9.16 -4.79 -10.80
N ARG A 38 8.78 -4.24 -9.65
CA ARG A 38 9.74 -3.54 -8.81
C ARG A 38 10.84 -4.48 -8.40
N LYS A 39 12.03 -3.93 -8.22
CA LYS A 39 13.20 -4.76 -7.96
C LYS A 39 13.61 -4.89 -6.53
N ASP A 40 12.87 -4.28 -5.64
CA ASP A 40 13.22 -4.26 -4.24
C ASP A 40 12.25 -5.05 -3.37
N ILE A 41 11.73 -6.13 -3.90
CA ILE A 41 10.89 -7.03 -3.14
C ILE A 41 11.74 -7.63 -2.02
N ASP A 42 11.20 -7.65 -0.84
CA ASP A 42 11.88 -8.20 0.34
C ASP A 42 13.09 -7.43 0.82
N ILE A 43 13.37 -6.31 0.21
CA ILE A 43 14.42 -5.49 0.71
C ILE A 43 14.01 -5.05 2.11
N ASN A 44 14.86 -5.17 3.08
CA ASN A 44 14.60 -4.82 4.46
C ASN A 44 13.47 -5.62 5.12
N GLY A 45 13.05 -6.70 4.50
CA GLY A 45 12.05 -7.58 5.13
C GLY A 45 10.65 -7.05 5.21
N TYR A 46 10.33 -6.01 4.43
CA TYR A 46 8.98 -5.48 4.45
C TYR A 46 7.97 -6.43 3.84
N TYR A 47 6.77 -6.37 4.36
CA TYR A 47 5.64 -7.04 3.77
C TYR A 47 4.90 -5.96 2.99
N ASP A 48 4.85 -6.08 1.69
CA ASP A 48 4.26 -5.05 0.83
C ASP A 48 2.75 -5.23 0.69
N VAL A 49 2.03 -4.13 0.80
CA VAL A 49 0.60 -4.11 0.59
C VAL A 49 0.38 -3.18 -0.60
N ILE A 50 -0.10 -3.72 -1.71
CA ILE A 50 -0.27 -2.96 -2.93
C ILE A 50 -1.75 -2.69 -3.15
N ALA A 51 -2.11 -1.42 -3.23
CA ALA A 51 -3.51 -1.04 -3.39
C ALA A 51 -3.58 0.42 -3.81
N ARG A 52 -4.74 0.86 -4.22
CA ARG A 52 -4.97 2.26 -4.46
C ARG A 52 -5.19 2.86 -3.10
N GLY A 53 -4.73 4.06 -2.87
CA GLY A 53 -4.82 4.65 -1.55
C GLY A 53 -5.11 6.13 -1.52
N THR A 54 -5.51 6.58 -0.35
CA THR A 54 -5.67 7.99 -0.05
C THR A 54 -5.09 8.16 1.35
N SER A 55 -5.17 9.34 1.89
CA SER A 55 -4.65 9.58 3.23
C SER A 55 -5.44 8.90 4.33
N THR A 56 -6.63 8.41 4.04
CA THR A 56 -7.50 7.84 5.07
C THR A 56 -7.93 6.40 4.79
N TYR A 57 -7.76 5.89 3.59
CA TYR A 57 -8.18 4.53 3.30
C TYR A 57 -7.40 3.94 2.12
N ILE A 58 -7.52 2.64 1.97
CA ILE A 58 -7.07 1.99 0.74
C ILE A 58 -8.28 1.32 0.12
N GLN A 59 -8.18 0.95 -1.14
CA GLN A 59 -9.29 0.32 -1.83
C GLN A 59 -8.94 -1.11 -2.18
N ILE A 60 -9.87 -2.00 -1.93
CA ILE A 60 -9.71 -3.40 -2.29
C ILE A 60 -10.88 -3.81 -3.15
N GLU A 61 -10.71 -4.90 -3.84
CA GLU A 61 -11.74 -5.41 -4.70
C GLU A 61 -12.24 -6.72 -4.09
N ASN A 62 -13.53 -6.88 -3.97
CA ASN A 62 -14.09 -8.11 -3.43
C ASN A 62 -15.36 -8.44 -4.18
N LYS A 63 -15.35 -9.58 -4.85
CA LYS A 63 -16.50 -10.04 -5.62
C LYS A 63 -17.00 -9.02 -6.63
N GLY A 64 -16.08 -8.40 -7.28
CA GLY A 64 -16.43 -7.45 -8.33
C GLY A 64 -16.74 -6.06 -7.84
N GLU A 65 -16.69 -5.84 -6.54
CA GLU A 65 -16.98 -4.53 -5.99
C GLU A 65 -15.75 -3.92 -5.34
N THR A 66 -15.61 -2.63 -5.46
CA THR A 66 -14.50 -1.92 -4.86
C THR A 66 -14.94 -1.40 -3.50
N HIS A 67 -14.13 -1.65 -2.50
CA HIS A 67 -14.43 -1.20 -1.14
C HIS A 67 -13.29 -0.34 -0.62
N SER A 68 -13.65 0.77 0.01
CA SER A 68 -12.67 1.59 0.69
C SER A 68 -12.60 1.10 2.12
N ILE A 69 -11.43 0.76 2.60
CA ILE A 69 -11.30 0.22 3.94
C ILE A 69 -10.33 1.06 4.74
N ASP A 70 -10.63 1.21 6.01
CA ASP A 70 -9.80 2.01 6.90
C ASP A 70 -8.67 1.18 7.47
N TRP A 71 -7.87 1.79 8.35
CA TRP A 71 -6.71 1.12 8.91
C TRP A 71 -7.08 -0.08 9.79
N ARG A 72 -8.27 -0.06 10.39
CA ARG A 72 -8.68 -1.17 11.24
C ARG A 72 -8.94 -2.42 10.43
N VAL A 73 -9.67 -2.25 9.36
CA VAL A 73 -9.99 -3.37 8.47
C VAL A 73 -8.73 -3.84 7.79
N THR A 74 -7.87 -2.90 7.38
CA THR A 74 -6.61 -3.24 6.74
C THR A 74 -5.75 -4.10 7.68
N ALA A 75 -5.66 -3.71 8.94
CA ALA A 75 -4.89 -4.47 9.91
C ALA A 75 -5.40 -5.89 10.05
N LYS A 76 -6.72 -6.04 10.05
CA LYS A 76 -7.30 -7.35 10.19
C LYS A 76 -6.98 -8.22 8.99
N ILE A 77 -7.06 -7.67 7.80
CA ILE A 77 -6.75 -8.40 6.60
C ILE A 77 -5.29 -8.82 6.60
N ILE A 78 -4.39 -7.91 6.98
CA ILE A 78 -2.97 -8.24 7.02
C ILE A 78 -2.70 -9.37 8.01
N ARG A 79 -3.26 -9.26 9.21
CA ARG A 79 -3.03 -10.29 10.21
C ARG A 79 -3.51 -11.65 9.78
N ASN A 80 -4.56 -11.69 8.98
CA ASN A 80 -5.10 -12.94 8.52
C ASN A 80 -4.49 -13.45 7.23
N SER A 81 -3.51 -12.73 6.70
CA SER A 81 -2.87 -13.14 5.45
C SER A 81 -1.82 -14.17 5.71
N LYS A 82 -1.82 -15.24 4.92
CA LYS A 82 -0.90 -16.32 5.09
C LYS A 82 0.53 -15.97 5.12
N GLY A 83 0.98 -15.07 4.38
CA GLY A 83 2.39 -14.73 4.33
C GLY A 83 2.85 -13.75 5.39
N TYR A 84 1.92 -13.23 6.20
CA TYR A 84 2.32 -12.23 7.17
C TYR A 84 2.77 -12.87 8.46
N LYS A 85 3.96 -12.55 8.89
CA LYS A 85 4.53 -13.10 10.12
C LYS A 85 5.05 -12.04 11.05
N GLY A 86 4.46 -10.87 11.03
CA GLY A 86 4.86 -9.79 11.92
C GLY A 86 5.92 -8.87 11.34
N GLN A 87 6.13 -8.93 10.06
CA GLN A 87 7.11 -8.05 9.40
C GLN A 87 6.63 -6.60 9.42
N ALA A 88 7.56 -5.68 9.27
CA ALA A 88 7.20 -4.29 9.03
C ALA A 88 6.43 -4.21 7.72
N ILE A 89 5.59 -3.22 7.58
CA ILE A 89 4.73 -3.08 6.42
C ILE A 89 5.24 -1.97 5.52
N ARG A 90 5.16 -2.18 4.21
CA ARG A 90 5.39 -1.10 3.26
C ARG A 90 4.10 -0.97 2.44
N LEU A 91 3.50 0.23 2.48
CA LEU A 91 2.27 0.48 1.76
C LEU A 91 2.62 1.02 0.38
N MET A 92 2.39 0.22 -0.65
CA MET A 92 2.61 0.65 -2.02
C MET A 92 1.28 1.22 -2.50
N SER A 93 0.95 2.39 -1.97
CA SER A 93 -0.35 3.02 -2.20
C SER A 93 -0.22 4.52 -2.02
N CYS A 94 -0.89 5.26 -2.86
CA CYS A 94 -0.77 6.72 -2.87
C CYS A 94 -1.22 7.36 -1.58
N ASN A 95 -0.46 8.31 -1.11
CA ASN A 95 -0.87 9.21 -0.02
C ASN A 95 -1.15 8.58 1.36
N THR A 96 -0.87 7.32 1.53
CA THR A 96 -1.22 6.67 2.80
C THR A 96 -0.33 7.14 3.96
N GLY A 97 0.76 7.81 3.67
CA GLY A 97 1.62 8.42 4.68
C GLY A 97 1.54 9.93 4.70
N ALA A 98 0.53 10.51 4.07
CA ALA A 98 0.44 11.97 3.94
C ALA A 98 0.08 12.70 5.23
N ILE A 99 -0.61 12.03 6.14
CA ILE A 99 -1.09 12.67 7.36
C ILE A 99 -0.36 12.08 8.56
N THR A 100 0.16 12.94 9.41
CA THR A 100 0.95 12.49 10.55
C THR A 100 0.26 11.49 11.46
N ASN A 101 -0.96 11.73 11.83
CA ASN A 101 -1.69 10.78 12.65
C ASN A 101 -2.80 10.13 11.85
N GLY A 102 -2.47 9.76 10.63
CA GLY A 102 -3.45 9.23 9.70
C GLY A 102 -3.36 7.73 9.53
N PHE A 103 -3.63 7.28 8.33
CA PHE A 103 -3.72 5.86 8.02
C PHE A 103 -2.47 5.08 8.43
N ALA A 104 -1.31 5.51 7.98
CA ALA A 104 -0.09 4.75 8.24
C ALA A 104 0.26 4.68 9.72
N GLN A 105 0.14 5.79 10.44
CA GLN A 105 0.46 5.79 11.86
C GLN A 105 -0.52 4.89 12.63
N ASN A 106 -1.79 4.96 12.31
CA ASN A 106 -2.78 4.14 13.00
C ASN A 106 -2.60 2.66 12.68
N LEU A 107 -2.21 2.37 11.45
CA LEU A 107 -1.93 0.98 11.08
C LEU A 107 -0.71 0.47 11.85
N ALA A 108 0.34 1.29 11.97
CA ALA A 108 1.53 0.92 12.72
C ALA A 108 1.16 0.65 14.17
N ASN A 109 0.36 1.52 14.76
CA ASN A 109 -0.04 1.34 16.15
C ASN A 109 -0.84 0.06 16.33
N LYS A 110 -1.74 -0.22 15.40
CA LYS A 110 -2.60 -1.39 15.53
C LYS A 110 -1.85 -2.69 15.34
N LEU A 111 -0.92 -2.73 14.39
CA LEU A 111 -0.15 -3.93 14.15
C LEU A 111 1.07 -4.06 15.06
N GLY A 112 1.49 -2.96 15.65
CA GLY A 112 2.67 -2.98 16.51
C GLY A 112 3.97 -3.09 15.73
N VAL A 113 3.98 -2.67 14.47
CA VAL A 113 5.17 -2.76 13.62
C VAL A 113 5.36 -1.47 12.85
N PRO A 114 6.56 -1.17 12.37
CA PRO A 114 6.76 0.01 11.55
C PRO A 114 5.99 -0.11 10.23
N VAL A 115 5.48 1.02 9.74
CA VAL A 115 4.78 1.09 8.47
C VAL A 115 5.43 2.19 7.64
N SER A 116 5.91 1.84 6.46
CA SER A 116 6.50 2.78 5.53
C SER A 116 5.45 3.11 4.48
N ALA A 117 5.18 4.37 4.25
CA ALA A 117 4.10 4.78 3.37
C ALA A 117 4.42 6.06 2.63
N PRO A 118 3.92 6.21 1.40
CA PRO A 118 4.20 7.39 0.59
C PRO A 118 3.53 8.63 1.13
N THR A 119 4.25 9.73 1.14
CA THR A 119 3.68 11.01 1.58
C THR A 119 2.84 11.66 0.49
N HIS A 120 3.03 11.24 -0.73
CA HIS A 120 2.33 11.80 -1.88
C HIS A 120 1.93 10.64 -2.79
N TYR A 121 1.71 10.91 -4.06
CA TYR A 121 1.30 9.86 -4.99
C TYR A 121 2.50 8.96 -5.33
N LEU A 122 2.21 7.71 -5.53
CA LEU A 122 3.23 6.75 -5.91
C LEU A 122 3.11 6.52 -7.41
N PHE A 123 4.15 6.89 -8.15
CA PHE A 123 4.18 6.69 -9.59
C PHE A 123 5.13 5.56 -9.91
N VAL A 124 4.78 4.75 -10.88
CA VAL A 124 5.63 3.63 -11.25
C VAL A 124 5.83 3.60 -12.76
N TYR A 125 7.05 3.36 -13.18
CA TYR A 125 7.39 3.23 -14.57
C TYR A 125 7.11 1.81 -15.03
N LYS A 126 7.02 1.63 -16.32
CA LYS A 126 6.76 0.34 -16.90
C LYS A 126 7.74 -0.73 -16.45
N ASN A 127 8.98 -0.36 -16.19
CA ASN A 127 9.98 -1.34 -15.77
C ASN A 127 9.95 -1.65 -14.27
N GLY A 128 9.04 -1.05 -13.53
CA GLY A 128 8.92 -1.32 -12.10
C GLY A 128 9.62 -0.32 -11.19
N ASN A 129 10.37 0.61 -11.75
CA ASN A 129 10.99 1.64 -10.93
C ASN A 129 9.88 2.60 -10.49
N TYR A 130 9.98 3.15 -9.31
CA TYR A 130 8.92 3.99 -8.80
C TYR A 130 9.48 5.19 -8.06
N PHE A 131 8.64 6.19 -7.85
CA PHE A 131 9.01 7.38 -7.12
C PHE A 131 7.74 8.00 -6.51
N VAL A 132 7.92 8.91 -5.58
CA VAL A 132 6.81 9.54 -4.89
C VAL A 132 6.84 11.03 -5.17
N GLU A 133 5.73 11.57 -5.60
CA GLU A 133 5.68 12.96 -5.98
C GLU A 133 4.25 13.48 -5.90
N GLY A 134 4.06 14.78 -5.76
CA GLY A 134 2.74 15.38 -5.74
C GLY A 134 2.10 15.32 -7.11
N SER A 135 0.83 15.65 -7.16
CA SER A 135 0.08 15.67 -8.42
C SER A 135 -1.04 16.68 -8.30
N ASN A 136 -1.31 17.39 -9.39
CA ASN A 136 -2.40 18.35 -9.42
C ASN A 136 -3.62 17.79 -10.13
N ASP A 137 -3.53 16.57 -10.62
CA ASP A 137 -4.64 15.97 -11.38
C ASP A 137 -5.00 14.58 -10.88
N GLY A 138 -4.92 14.40 -9.57
CA GLY A 138 -5.38 13.14 -8.99
C GLY A 138 -4.46 11.96 -9.18
N GLY A 139 -3.19 12.22 -9.42
CA GLY A 139 -2.24 11.14 -9.57
C GLY A 139 -1.99 10.71 -10.99
N ILE A 140 -2.44 11.49 -11.96
CA ILE A 140 -2.21 11.16 -13.35
C ILE A 140 -0.83 11.67 -13.77
N THR A 141 -0.51 12.91 -13.40
CA THR A 141 0.77 13.51 -13.79
C THR A 141 1.50 14.04 -12.57
N PRO A 142 2.79 13.75 -12.44
CA PRO A 142 3.56 14.30 -11.34
C PRO A 142 3.73 15.82 -11.52
N ASN A 143 3.77 16.55 -10.42
CA ASN A 143 3.83 18.00 -10.49
C ASN A 143 5.15 18.60 -10.03
N GLY A 144 6.15 17.80 -9.79
CA GLY A 144 7.47 18.29 -9.39
C GLY A 144 7.69 18.45 -7.91
N ILE A 145 6.63 18.32 -7.11
CA ILE A 145 6.78 18.44 -5.67
C ILE A 145 7.19 17.09 -5.12
N LYS A 146 8.42 16.98 -4.68
CA LYS A 146 8.94 15.71 -4.24
C LYS A 146 8.30 15.18 -2.99
N GLY A 147 8.06 13.89 -2.97
CA GLY A 147 7.62 13.21 -1.78
C GLY A 147 8.59 12.10 -1.46
N SER A 148 8.22 11.24 -0.56
CA SER A 148 9.05 10.12 -0.18
C SER A 148 8.23 9.10 0.59
N PHE A 149 8.81 7.94 0.82
CA PHE A 149 8.24 6.99 1.76
C PHE A 149 8.67 7.46 3.16
N LYS A 150 7.72 7.51 4.06
CA LYS A 150 8.01 7.91 5.43
C LYS A 150 7.70 6.72 6.30
N THR A 151 8.53 6.45 7.29
CA THR A 151 8.30 5.32 8.18
C THR A 151 7.62 5.81 9.46
N PHE A 152 6.54 5.13 9.80
CA PHE A 152 5.77 5.45 11.01
C PHE A 152 5.99 4.30 11.99
N TYR A 153 6.47 4.63 13.17
CA TYR A 153 6.72 3.61 14.17
C TYR A 153 5.55 3.56 15.14
N PRO A 154 5.24 2.37 15.69
CA PRO A 154 4.13 2.26 16.63
C PRO A 154 4.41 3.17 17.82
N ASN A 155 3.38 3.84 18.29
CA ASN A 155 3.55 4.69 19.46
C ASN A 155 3.68 3.79 20.67
N ARG A 156 4.65 4.14 21.58
CA ARG A 156 4.83 3.35 22.72
C ARG A 156 3.73 3.63 23.69
N ARG A 157 3.05 2.70 24.20
CA ARG A 157 2.00 2.96 25.06
C ARG A 157 2.50 3.06 26.39
N LYS A 158 2.09 3.84 27.15
CA LYS A 158 2.50 4.00 28.37
C LYS A 158 1.96 3.08 29.12
N THR A 159 1.95 2.37 29.61
CA THR A 159 1.46 1.41 30.05
C THR A 159 1.08 1.17 30.83
N LYS A 160 0.89 1.13 30.62
CA LYS A 160 0.53 0.82 30.99
C LYS A 160 0.36 0.56 31.38
#